data_5fa06cd98607212524befda9cfd32c93
#
_entry.id   5fa06cd98607212524befda9cfd32c93
#
_cell.length_a   1.000
_cell.length_b   1.000
_cell.length_c   1.000
_cell.angle_alpha   90.00
_cell.angle_beta   90.00
_cell.angle_gamma   90.00
#
_symmetry.space_group_name_H-M   'P 1'
#
loop_
_entity.id
_entity.type
_entity.pdbx_description
1 polymer ?
#
loop_
_entity_poly.entity_id
_entity_poly.type
_entity_poly.pdbx_seq_one_letter_code
_entity_poly.pdbx_strand_id
1 'polypeptide(L)'
;MEILAFDIESLPCVATSFRLFKTNIPHTNIIENQSIISVSWQWVGRKKCYSTSIADNKKRFEKNVFDDYHPVKEFHKVLNTDKPFVLLAHNGDSFDIKKLNTAFLKHSLSPVNERQTIDTLKSARRYFRFDSNKLDFLGRYLELGEKMDTGGMQLWLDIVQFRYPPVGKKPDLELAYKAMRKMVSYNKQDVKLLIDVYQKLMPFINNHPNYAVYHSDQIVCTKCGSSDFSLSGWRYMKSHKYRRYFCRVCNSRFDPPAKHREYYQETATDNG
;
A
#
# COMPACT_ATOMS: atom_id res chain seq x y z
N MET A 1 -10.13 7.90 12.11
CA MET A 1 -8.92 7.76 11.22
C MET A 1 -9.30 6.95 10.01
N GLU A 2 -9.02 7.45 8.81
CA GLU A 2 -9.19 6.68 7.59
C GLU A 2 -7.85 6.05 7.18
N ILE A 3 -7.88 4.92 6.49
CA ILE A 3 -6.69 4.24 5.95
C ILE A 3 -6.87 4.13 4.44
N LEU A 4 -5.90 4.67 3.69
CA LEU A 4 -5.85 4.62 2.24
C LEU A 4 -4.85 3.53 1.82
N ALA A 5 -5.35 2.40 1.35
CA ALA A 5 -4.54 1.38 0.69
C ALA A 5 -4.27 1.80 -0.74
N PHE A 6 -3.03 1.68 -1.20
CA PHE A 6 -2.64 2.00 -2.57
C PHE A 6 -1.48 1.14 -3.05
N ASP A 7 -1.34 1.08 -4.36
CA ASP A 7 -0.28 0.38 -5.07
C ASP A 7 -0.02 1.07 -6.41
N ILE A 8 1.24 1.07 -6.89
CA ILE A 8 1.64 1.65 -8.16
C ILE A 8 2.26 0.61 -9.08
N GLU A 9 2.00 0.76 -10.38
CA GLU A 9 2.68 -0.01 -11.41
C GLU A 9 3.57 0.90 -12.25
N SER A 10 4.74 0.38 -12.62
CA SER A 10 5.74 1.14 -13.37
C SER A 10 6.22 0.38 -14.59
N LEU A 11 6.46 1.10 -15.69
CA LEU A 11 7.23 0.56 -16.81
C LEU A 11 8.71 0.40 -16.43
N PRO A 12 9.39 -0.61 -16.96
CA PRO A 12 10.84 -0.72 -16.89
C PRO A 12 11.50 0.44 -17.65
N CYS A 13 12.76 0.72 -17.35
CA CYS A 13 13.55 1.61 -18.18
C CYS A 13 13.83 0.96 -19.55
N VAL A 14 13.99 1.79 -20.58
CA VAL A 14 14.51 1.37 -21.89
C VAL A 14 15.95 1.85 -22.00
N ALA A 15 16.85 0.96 -22.36
CA ALA A 15 18.27 1.28 -22.47
C ALA A 15 18.95 0.50 -23.59
N THR A 16 20.06 1.04 -24.11
CA THR A 16 20.93 0.34 -25.06
C THR A 16 22.00 -0.46 -24.34
N SER A 17 22.32 -1.65 -24.88
CA SER A 17 23.40 -2.49 -24.40
C SER A 17 24.07 -3.22 -25.56
N PHE A 18 25.40 -3.34 -25.50
CA PHE A 18 26.17 -4.15 -26.45
C PHE A 18 26.16 -5.64 -26.13
N ARG A 19 25.75 -6.03 -24.91
CA ARG A 19 25.75 -7.44 -24.46
C ARG A 19 24.39 -7.76 -23.84
N LEU A 20 23.99 -9.04 -23.96
CA LEU A 20 22.73 -9.53 -23.39
C LEU A 20 22.85 -10.05 -21.95
N PHE A 21 24.06 -10.47 -21.54
CA PHE A 21 24.30 -11.11 -20.25
C PHE A 21 25.32 -10.34 -19.41
N LYS A 22 25.13 -10.33 -18.09
CA LYS A 22 26.03 -9.74 -17.08
C LYS A 22 26.46 -8.30 -17.41
N THR A 23 25.48 -7.45 -17.76
CA THR A 23 25.73 -6.07 -18.12
C THR A 23 25.36 -5.12 -17.00
N ASN A 24 26.29 -4.26 -16.59
CA ASN A 24 25.97 -3.01 -15.91
C ASN A 24 25.68 -1.96 -16.97
N ILE A 25 24.47 -1.42 -16.99
CA ILE A 25 24.05 -0.40 -17.96
C ILE A 25 24.36 0.98 -17.36
N PRO A 26 25.28 1.77 -17.95
CA PRO A 26 25.53 3.14 -17.52
C PRO A 26 24.26 3.99 -17.67
N HIS A 27 24.06 4.96 -16.79
CA HIS A 27 22.90 5.87 -16.86
C HIS A 27 22.83 6.64 -18.20
N THR A 28 23.97 6.89 -18.84
CA THR A 28 24.08 7.52 -20.17
C THR A 28 23.45 6.69 -21.30
N ASN A 29 23.25 5.38 -21.08
CA ASN A 29 22.65 4.49 -22.07
C ASN A 29 21.11 4.36 -21.89
N ILE A 30 20.53 5.03 -20.88
CA ILE A 30 19.08 5.04 -20.65
C ILE A 30 18.41 5.93 -21.70
N ILE A 31 17.51 5.35 -22.47
CA ILE A 31 16.67 6.06 -23.45
C ILE A 31 15.41 6.59 -22.78
N GLU A 32 14.73 5.73 -22.00
CA GLU A 32 13.55 6.08 -21.21
C GLU A 32 13.74 5.65 -19.75
N ASN A 33 13.49 6.54 -18.83
CA ASN A 33 13.47 6.21 -17.41
C ASN A 33 12.21 5.40 -17.05
N GLN A 34 12.26 4.71 -15.94
CA GLN A 34 11.06 4.10 -15.37
C GLN A 34 9.98 5.16 -15.13
N SER A 35 8.73 4.86 -15.50
CA SER A 35 7.59 5.76 -15.32
C SER A 35 6.42 5.05 -14.65
N ILE A 36 5.61 5.79 -13.88
CA ILE A 36 4.40 5.25 -13.23
C ILE A 36 3.28 5.18 -14.27
N ILE A 37 2.75 3.98 -14.53
CA ILE A 37 1.71 3.78 -15.55
C ILE A 37 0.31 3.61 -14.97
N SER A 38 0.21 3.15 -13.74
CA SER A 38 -1.06 3.00 -13.04
C SER A 38 -0.87 3.24 -11.54
N VAL A 39 -1.86 3.84 -10.94
CA VAL A 39 -2.01 3.93 -9.50
C VAL A 39 -3.42 3.48 -9.15
N SER A 40 -3.55 2.55 -8.22
CA SER A 40 -4.84 2.12 -7.69
C SER A 40 -4.91 2.37 -6.19
N TRP A 41 -6.10 2.70 -5.69
CA TRP A 41 -6.30 2.95 -4.26
C TRP A 41 -7.71 2.63 -3.80
N GLN A 42 -7.82 2.28 -2.52
CA GLN A 42 -9.09 2.00 -1.87
C GLN A 42 -9.03 2.40 -0.39
N TRP A 43 -10.07 3.04 0.08
CA TRP A 43 -10.25 3.29 1.51
C TRP A 43 -10.62 1.98 2.21
N VAL A 44 -9.87 1.59 3.22
CA VAL A 44 -10.15 0.39 4.01
C VAL A 44 -11.57 0.49 4.61
N GLY A 45 -12.34 -0.58 4.47
CA GLY A 45 -13.77 -0.61 4.85
C GLY A 45 -14.73 -0.09 3.78
N ARG A 46 -14.27 0.46 2.66
CA ARG A 46 -15.13 0.85 1.53
C ARG A 46 -15.00 -0.15 0.39
N LYS A 47 -16.10 -0.39 -0.36
CA LYS A 47 -16.12 -1.38 -1.45
C LYS A 47 -15.44 -0.90 -2.73
N LYS A 48 -15.42 0.42 -2.97
CA LYS A 48 -14.96 0.98 -4.25
C LYS A 48 -13.45 1.11 -4.29
N CYS A 49 -12.82 0.44 -5.25
CA CYS A 49 -11.42 0.62 -5.63
C CYS A 49 -11.34 1.56 -6.83
N TYR A 50 -10.57 2.61 -6.69
CA TYR A 50 -10.31 3.62 -7.71
C TYR A 50 -9.00 3.32 -8.41
N SER A 51 -8.81 3.90 -9.58
CA SER A 51 -7.52 3.86 -10.30
C SER A 51 -7.39 5.05 -11.23
N THR A 52 -6.16 5.37 -11.57
CA THR A 52 -5.79 6.27 -12.66
C THR A 52 -4.60 5.67 -13.41
N SER A 53 -4.53 5.91 -14.71
CA SER A 53 -3.51 5.34 -15.57
C SER A 53 -3.07 6.32 -16.66
N ILE A 54 -1.94 6.03 -17.32
CA ILE A 54 -1.47 6.79 -18.47
C ILE A 54 -2.48 6.75 -19.62
N ALA A 55 -3.25 5.68 -19.77
CA ALA A 55 -4.24 5.49 -20.82
C ALA A 55 -5.51 6.35 -20.65
N ASP A 56 -5.75 6.93 -19.47
CA ASP A 56 -6.90 7.80 -19.21
C ASP A 56 -6.77 9.14 -19.93
N ASN A 57 -5.55 9.54 -20.32
CA ASN A 57 -5.31 10.66 -21.21
C ASN A 57 -4.79 10.18 -22.56
N LYS A 58 -5.71 9.91 -23.49
CA LYS A 58 -5.41 9.34 -24.82
C LYS A 58 -4.32 10.11 -25.57
N LYS A 59 -4.41 11.45 -25.65
CA LYS A 59 -3.44 12.26 -26.39
C LYS A 59 -2.02 12.11 -25.87
N ARG A 60 -1.85 12.04 -24.54
CA ARG A 60 -0.53 11.86 -23.92
C ARG A 60 -0.05 10.41 -24.09
N PHE A 61 -0.91 9.43 -23.89
CA PHE A 61 -0.60 8.02 -24.05
C PHE A 61 -0.14 7.68 -25.47
N GLU A 62 -0.89 8.11 -26.48
CA GLU A 62 -0.55 7.88 -27.89
C GLU A 62 0.74 8.60 -28.31
N LYS A 63 1.04 9.74 -27.69
CA LYS A 63 2.29 10.47 -27.94
C LYS A 63 3.49 9.80 -27.24
N ASN A 64 3.34 9.38 -25.99
CA ASN A 64 4.42 8.75 -25.22
C ASN A 64 3.87 7.92 -24.05
N VAL A 65 4.01 6.60 -24.09
CA VAL A 65 3.60 5.68 -23.03
C VAL A 65 4.42 5.82 -21.74
N PHE A 66 5.54 6.55 -21.77
CA PHE A 66 6.36 6.87 -20.59
C PHE A 66 5.98 8.21 -19.95
N ASP A 67 4.95 8.88 -20.47
CA ASP A 67 4.42 10.12 -19.89
C ASP A 67 3.48 9.81 -18.71
N ASP A 68 4.04 9.81 -17.51
CA ASP A 68 3.34 9.50 -16.26
C ASP A 68 2.65 10.72 -15.60
N TYR A 69 2.64 11.89 -16.26
CA TYR A 69 2.07 13.11 -15.69
C TYR A 69 0.62 12.94 -15.23
N HIS A 70 -0.23 12.32 -16.06
CA HIS A 70 -1.66 12.20 -15.75
C HIS A 70 -1.95 11.39 -14.49
N PRO A 71 -1.53 10.11 -14.38
CA PRO A 71 -1.79 9.32 -13.18
C PRO A 71 -1.14 9.91 -11.92
N VAL A 72 0.07 10.45 -12.05
CA VAL A 72 0.78 11.09 -10.94
C VAL A 72 0.02 12.32 -10.43
N LYS A 73 -0.44 13.21 -11.32
CA LYS A 73 -1.21 14.39 -10.95
C LYS A 73 -2.55 14.05 -10.31
N GLU A 74 -3.28 13.07 -10.86
CA GLU A 74 -4.58 12.67 -10.30
C GLU A 74 -4.41 12.04 -8.90
N PHE A 75 -3.40 11.18 -8.70
CA PHE A 75 -3.16 10.61 -7.38
C PHE A 75 -2.58 11.65 -6.40
N HIS A 76 -1.78 12.60 -6.86
CA HIS A 76 -1.33 13.73 -6.04
C HIS A 76 -2.50 14.50 -5.42
N LYS A 77 -3.60 14.73 -6.16
CA LYS A 77 -4.82 15.35 -5.63
C LYS A 77 -5.46 14.52 -4.50
N VAL A 78 -5.41 13.20 -4.61
CA VAL A 78 -5.92 12.28 -3.58
C VAL A 78 -5.09 12.37 -2.30
N LEU A 79 -3.77 12.48 -2.45
CA LEU A 79 -2.85 12.58 -1.31
C LEU A 79 -2.85 13.98 -0.67
N ASN A 80 -3.07 15.02 -1.45
CA ASN A 80 -3.01 16.42 -1.01
C ASN A 80 -4.39 16.89 -0.52
N THR A 81 -4.88 16.27 0.54
CA THR A 81 -6.11 16.63 1.24
C THR A 81 -5.81 16.98 2.69
N ASP A 82 -6.56 17.92 3.27
CA ASP A 82 -6.41 18.34 4.67
C ASP A 82 -6.90 17.28 5.66
N LYS A 83 -7.68 16.30 5.20
CA LYS A 83 -8.17 15.24 6.07
C LYS A 83 -7.04 14.31 6.51
N PRO A 84 -6.91 14.02 7.81
CA PRO A 84 -5.90 13.08 8.28
C PRO A 84 -6.26 11.65 7.88
N PHE A 85 -5.29 10.94 7.32
CA PHE A 85 -5.39 9.51 7.01
C PHE A 85 -4.01 8.86 7.08
N VAL A 86 -4.00 7.53 7.12
CA VAL A 86 -2.81 6.70 7.13
C VAL A 86 -2.68 6.01 5.77
N LEU A 87 -1.46 5.93 5.25
CA LEU A 87 -1.16 5.19 4.02
C LEU A 87 -0.90 3.72 4.34
N LEU A 88 -1.50 2.83 3.56
CA LEU A 88 -1.28 1.38 3.62
C LEU A 88 -0.71 0.92 2.29
N ALA A 89 0.46 0.28 2.32
CA ALA A 89 1.09 -0.28 1.14
C ALA A 89 1.91 -1.55 1.48
N HIS A 90 2.35 -2.27 0.47
CA HIS A 90 3.25 -3.41 0.61
C HIS A 90 4.64 -3.06 0.07
N ASN A 91 5.63 -2.83 0.95
CA ASN A 91 6.94 -2.25 0.64
C ASN A 91 6.87 -0.77 0.22
N GLY A 92 5.78 -0.09 0.55
CA GLY A 92 5.50 1.26 0.09
C GLY A 92 6.51 2.29 0.57
N ASP A 93 7.01 2.17 1.81
CA ASP A 93 8.00 3.08 2.36
C ASP A 93 9.34 3.06 1.59
N SER A 94 9.68 1.91 1.01
CA SER A 94 10.95 1.73 0.28
C SER A 94 10.80 1.93 -1.22
N PHE A 95 9.60 1.75 -1.77
CA PHE A 95 9.37 1.78 -3.22
C PHE A 95 8.31 2.83 -3.61
N ASP A 96 7.04 2.59 -3.33
CA ASP A 96 5.92 3.38 -3.90
C ASP A 96 6.00 4.86 -3.54
N ILE A 97 6.21 5.17 -2.25
CA ILE A 97 6.27 6.56 -1.77
C ILE A 97 7.48 7.29 -2.37
N LYS A 98 8.64 6.63 -2.43
CA LYS A 98 9.83 7.22 -3.04
C LYS A 98 9.67 7.46 -4.53
N LYS A 99 9.02 6.51 -5.23
CA LYS A 99 8.74 6.61 -6.66
C LYS A 99 7.77 7.75 -6.94
N LEU A 100 6.71 7.90 -6.15
CA LEU A 100 5.76 9.01 -6.23
C LEU A 100 6.45 10.35 -5.97
N ASN A 101 7.26 10.47 -4.92
CA ASN A 101 8.01 11.70 -4.62
C ASN A 101 8.95 12.09 -5.77
N THR A 102 9.62 11.10 -6.39
CA THR A 102 10.46 11.33 -7.58
C THR A 102 9.62 11.86 -8.75
N ALA A 103 8.42 11.29 -8.96
CA ALA A 103 7.52 11.74 -10.01
C ALA A 103 6.93 13.13 -9.71
N PHE A 104 6.61 13.44 -8.45
CA PHE A 104 6.16 14.79 -8.05
C PHE A 104 7.26 15.82 -8.34
N LEU A 105 8.50 15.54 -7.98
CA LEU A 105 9.64 16.41 -8.28
C LEU A 105 9.81 16.61 -9.80
N LYS A 106 9.78 15.51 -10.58
CA LYS A 106 9.87 15.54 -12.06
C LYS A 106 8.81 16.45 -12.70
N HIS A 107 7.60 16.43 -12.15
CA HIS A 107 6.46 17.18 -12.70
C HIS A 107 6.19 18.51 -12.03
N SER A 108 7.11 19.00 -11.21
CA SER A 108 6.99 20.27 -10.45
C SER A 108 5.71 20.33 -9.61
N LEU A 109 5.25 19.20 -9.10
CA LEU A 109 4.16 19.12 -8.13
C LEU A 109 4.72 19.37 -6.72
N SER A 110 3.92 20.03 -5.87
CA SER A 110 4.30 20.28 -4.48
C SER A 110 4.48 18.97 -3.70
N PRO A 111 5.33 18.93 -2.67
CA PRO A 111 5.32 17.83 -1.71
C PRO A 111 3.92 17.64 -1.11
N VAL A 112 3.52 16.40 -0.89
CA VAL A 112 2.31 16.10 -0.11
C VAL A 112 2.61 16.11 1.38
N ASN A 113 1.59 16.38 2.21
CA ASN A 113 1.73 16.34 3.65
C ASN A 113 2.26 14.97 4.09
N GLU A 114 3.21 14.98 5.04
CA GLU A 114 3.73 13.74 5.62
C GLU A 114 2.59 12.95 6.26
N ARG A 115 2.52 11.66 5.96
CA ARG A 115 1.50 10.75 6.44
C ARG A 115 2.15 9.59 7.19
N GLN A 116 1.48 9.13 8.24
CA GLN A 116 1.83 7.85 8.85
C GLN A 116 1.60 6.72 7.85
N THR A 117 2.47 5.71 7.90
CA THR A 117 2.41 4.56 7.00
C THR A 117 2.23 3.25 7.76
N ILE A 118 1.51 2.33 7.16
CA ILE A 118 1.46 0.91 7.52
C ILE A 118 2.05 0.14 6.35
N ASP A 119 3.26 -0.36 6.52
CA ASP A 119 3.93 -1.19 5.51
C ASP A 119 3.76 -2.66 5.88
N THR A 120 2.96 -3.40 5.10
CA THR A 120 2.67 -4.82 5.37
C THR A 120 3.88 -5.72 5.16
N LEU A 121 4.85 -5.37 4.28
CA LEU A 121 6.10 -6.10 4.16
C LEU A 121 6.96 -5.97 5.42
N LYS A 122 7.10 -4.76 5.94
CA LYS A 122 7.81 -4.51 7.21
C LYS A 122 7.14 -5.23 8.37
N SER A 123 5.80 -5.20 8.41
CA SER A 123 5.00 -5.89 9.41
C SER A 123 5.18 -7.41 9.33
N ALA A 124 5.13 -7.99 8.13
CA ALA A 124 5.35 -9.42 7.91
C ALA A 124 6.74 -9.85 8.40
N ARG A 125 7.79 -9.12 8.02
CA ARG A 125 9.17 -9.41 8.45
C ARG A 125 9.38 -9.24 9.96
N ARG A 126 8.70 -8.31 10.59
CA ARG A 126 8.91 -7.99 12.01
C ARG A 126 8.20 -8.95 12.96
N TYR A 127 7.00 -9.38 12.60
CA TYR A 127 6.12 -10.12 13.54
C TYR A 127 5.93 -11.59 13.17
N PHE A 128 6.38 -12.02 11.98
CA PHE A 128 6.16 -13.36 11.47
C PHE A 128 7.43 -13.92 10.81
N ARG A 129 7.43 -15.22 10.59
CA ARG A 129 8.49 -15.94 9.88
C ARG A 129 7.88 -16.75 8.74
N PHE A 130 7.44 -16.04 7.70
CA PHE A 130 6.96 -16.64 6.47
C PHE A 130 8.15 -17.05 5.57
N ASP A 131 7.98 -18.10 4.76
CA ASP A 131 8.99 -18.52 3.77
C ASP A 131 9.23 -17.47 2.69
N SER A 132 8.20 -16.66 2.38
CA SER A 132 8.29 -15.47 1.55
C SER A 132 7.36 -14.38 2.06
N ASN A 133 7.84 -13.14 2.00
CA ASN A 133 7.03 -11.98 2.40
C ASN A 133 6.47 -11.22 1.17
N LYS A 134 6.47 -11.80 -0.02
CA LYS A 134 5.81 -11.21 -1.20
C LYS A 134 4.30 -11.21 -1.00
N LEU A 135 3.61 -10.18 -1.46
CA LEU A 135 2.16 -10.03 -1.30
C LEU A 135 1.39 -11.23 -1.86
N ASP A 136 1.79 -11.73 -3.03
CA ASP A 136 1.23 -12.93 -3.66
C ASP A 136 1.39 -14.18 -2.77
N PHE A 137 2.58 -14.38 -2.20
CA PHE A 137 2.81 -15.51 -1.30
C PHE A 137 1.94 -15.41 -0.06
N LEU A 138 1.86 -14.23 0.57
CA LEU A 138 1.03 -14.00 1.76
C LEU A 138 -0.45 -14.23 1.44
N GLY A 139 -0.92 -13.77 0.28
CA GLY A 139 -2.29 -14.01 -0.17
C GLY A 139 -2.65 -15.48 -0.25
N ARG A 140 -1.80 -16.27 -0.91
CA ARG A 140 -1.99 -17.73 -1.04
C ARG A 140 -1.85 -18.45 0.30
N TYR A 141 -0.81 -18.14 1.06
CA TYR A 141 -0.54 -18.77 2.36
C TYR A 141 -1.67 -18.54 3.37
N LEU A 142 -2.30 -17.35 3.33
CA LEU A 142 -3.39 -16.96 4.22
C LEU A 142 -4.78 -17.27 3.64
N GLU A 143 -4.87 -17.92 2.49
CA GLU A 143 -6.12 -18.30 1.79
C GLU A 143 -7.01 -17.10 1.46
N LEU A 144 -6.40 -15.97 1.09
CA LEU A 144 -7.09 -14.71 0.77
C LEU A 144 -7.31 -14.50 -0.73
N GLY A 145 -6.76 -15.37 -1.54
CA GLY A 145 -6.78 -15.29 -3.00
C GLY A 145 -5.39 -15.22 -3.62
N GLU A 146 -5.37 -15.23 -4.93
CA GLU A 146 -4.15 -15.21 -5.74
C GLU A 146 -4.06 -13.93 -6.55
N LYS A 147 -2.83 -13.55 -6.92
CA LYS A 147 -2.62 -12.51 -7.90
C LYS A 147 -3.10 -12.95 -9.27
N MET A 148 -3.58 -12.00 -10.06
CA MET A 148 -3.88 -12.23 -11.46
C MET A 148 -2.59 -12.62 -12.21
N ASP A 149 -2.67 -13.65 -13.04
CA ASP A 149 -1.56 -13.97 -13.95
C ASP A 149 -1.41 -12.86 -15.01
N THR A 150 -0.29 -12.18 -14.97
CA THR A 150 0.07 -11.13 -15.93
C THR A 150 0.71 -11.70 -17.20
N GLY A 151 1.06 -12.99 -17.23
CA GLY A 151 1.91 -13.56 -18.26
C GLY A 151 3.40 -13.15 -18.12
N GLY A 152 3.83 -12.91 -16.88
CA GLY A 152 5.19 -12.44 -16.58
C GLY A 152 5.46 -11.04 -17.13
N MET A 153 6.60 -10.82 -17.77
CA MET A 153 7.01 -9.52 -18.30
C MET A 153 6.24 -9.06 -19.55
N GLN A 154 5.48 -9.97 -20.20
CA GLN A 154 4.83 -9.69 -21.48
C GLN A 154 3.86 -8.51 -21.41
N LEU A 155 3.12 -8.38 -20.32
CA LEU A 155 2.17 -7.30 -20.12
C LEU A 155 2.82 -5.89 -20.18
N TRP A 156 4.02 -5.76 -19.60
CA TRP A 156 4.81 -4.52 -19.67
C TRP A 156 5.41 -4.31 -21.07
N LEU A 157 5.87 -5.39 -21.70
CA LEU A 157 6.43 -5.34 -23.06
C LEU A 157 5.38 -4.90 -24.09
N ASP A 158 4.15 -5.37 -24.00
CA ASP A 158 3.06 -4.98 -24.91
C ASP A 158 2.81 -3.45 -24.88
N ILE A 159 3.01 -2.80 -23.70
CA ILE A 159 2.91 -1.35 -23.58
C ILE A 159 4.16 -0.68 -24.15
N VAL A 160 5.34 -1.15 -23.78
CA VAL A 160 6.63 -0.56 -24.22
C VAL A 160 6.79 -0.66 -25.74
N GLN A 161 6.39 -1.80 -26.34
CA GLN A 161 6.54 -2.09 -27.76
C GLN A 161 5.66 -1.20 -28.65
N PHE A 162 4.66 -0.52 -28.13
CA PHE A 162 3.97 0.51 -28.88
C PHE A 162 4.92 1.66 -29.27
N ARG A 163 5.84 2.05 -28.39
CA ARG A 163 6.83 3.11 -28.69
C ARG A 163 8.15 2.55 -29.29
N TYR A 164 8.53 1.37 -28.84
CA TYR A 164 9.77 0.68 -29.26
C TYR A 164 9.44 -0.72 -29.79
N PRO A 165 8.84 -0.82 -31.00
CA PRO A 165 8.44 -2.09 -31.55
C PRO A 165 9.66 -2.97 -31.84
N PRO A 166 9.54 -4.32 -31.70
CA PRO A 166 10.58 -5.25 -32.12
C PRO A 166 10.89 -5.10 -33.61
N VAL A 167 12.10 -5.52 -33.99
CA VAL A 167 12.55 -5.48 -35.39
C VAL A 167 11.54 -6.16 -36.31
N GLY A 168 11.13 -5.48 -37.36
CA GLY A 168 10.15 -5.95 -38.34
C GLY A 168 8.68 -5.90 -37.90
N LYS A 169 8.41 -5.36 -36.72
CA LYS A 169 7.03 -5.12 -36.22
C LYS A 169 6.66 -3.65 -36.33
N LYS A 170 5.36 -3.38 -36.48
CA LYS A 170 4.79 -2.01 -36.39
C LYS A 170 4.25 -1.77 -34.97
N PRO A 171 4.20 -0.48 -34.53
CA PRO A 171 3.50 -0.12 -33.31
C PRO A 171 2.05 -0.61 -33.34
N ASP A 172 1.62 -1.24 -32.23
CA ASP A 172 0.24 -1.73 -32.07
C ASP A 172 -0.42 -0.97 -30.89
N LEU A 173 -1.20 0.03 -31.21
CA LEU A 173 -1.90 0.87 -30.26
C LEU A 173 -3.02 0.10 -29.54
N GLU A 174 -3.71 -0.79 -30.25
CA GLU A 174 -4.81 -1.56 -29.67
C GLU A 174 -4.29 -2.56 -28.63
N LEU A 175 -3.19 -3.24 -28.94
CA LEU A 175 -2.50 -4.12 -28.02
C LEU A 175 -2.04 -3.36 -26.76
N ALA A 176 -1.47 -2.18 -26.91
CA ALA A 176 -1.05 -1.33 -25.79
C ALA A 176 -2.24 -0.92 -24.90
N TYR A 177 -3.38 -0.54 -25.47
CA TYR A 177 -4.59 -0.25 -24.70
C TYR A 177 -5.15 -1.50 -24.01
N LYS A 178 -5.13 -2.66 -24.67
CA LYS A 178 -5.55 -3.93 -24.07
C LYS A 178 -4.65 -4.30 -22.88
N ALA A 179 -3.34 -4.14 -23.04
CA ALA A 179 -2.38 -4.37 -21.97
C ALA A 179 -2.59 -3.40 -20.78
N MET A 180 -2.85 -2.11 -21.05
CA MET A 180 -3.15 -1.13 -20.00
C MET A 180 -4.45 -1.45 -19.25
N ARG A 181 -5.50 -1.89 -19.92
CA ARG A 181 -6.74 -2.33 -19.25
C ARG A 181 -6.47 -3.53 -18.31
N LYS A 182 -5.68 -4.51 -18.76
CA LYS A 182 -5.29 -5.67 -17.93
C LYS A 182 -4.42 -5.20 -16.75
N MET A 183 -3.47 -4.27 -16.97
CA MET A 183 -2.61 -3.69 -15.94
C MET A 183 -3.42 -2.99 -14.85
N VAL A 184 -4.40 -2.18 -15.20
CA VAL A 184 -5.28 -1.51 -14.24
C VAL A 184 -6.09 -2.51 -13.42
N SER A 185 -6.59 -3.59 -14.05
CA SER A 185 -7.32 -4.66 -13.34
C SER A 185 -6.41 -5.38 -12.36
N TYR A 186 -5.18 -5.69 -12.77
CA TYR A 186 -4.14 -6.28 -11.94
C TYR A 186 -3.83 -5.39 -10.73
N ASN A 187 -3.49 -4.13 -10.95
CA ASN A 187 -3.17 -3.16 -9.91
C ASN A 187 -4.32 -2.96 -8.89
N LYS A 188 -5.59 -2.96 -9.35
CA LYS A 188 -6.76 -2.94 -8.44
C LYS A 188 -6.89 -4.21 -7.60
N GLN A 189 -6.55 -5.37 -8.17
CA GLN A 189 -6.61 -6.64 -7.43
C GLN A 189 -5.51 -6.67 -6.36
N ASP A 190 -4.32 -6.14 -6.64
CA ASP A 190 -3.24 -6.05 -5.67
C ASP A 190 -3.63 -5.16 -4.47
N VAL A 191 -4.31 -4.04 -4.70
CA VAL A 191 -4.85 -3.20 -3.62
C VAL A 191 -5.87 -3.94 -2.75
N LYS A 192 -6.76 -4.75 -3.35
CA LYS A 192 -7.73 -5.56 -2.58
C LYS A 192 -7.01 -6.61 -1.75
N LEU A 193 -6.10 -7.36 -2.37
CA LEU A 193 -5.29 -8.37 -1.67
C LEU A 193 -4.46 -7.74 -0.55
N LEU A 194 -3.90 -6.55 -0.77
CA LEU A 194 -3.19 -5.79 0.26
C LEU A 194 -4.08 -5.51 1.48
N ILE A 195 -5.33 -5.10 1.26
CA ILE A 195 -6.29 -4.84 2.35
C ILE A 195 -6.58 -6.13 3.12
N ASP A 196 -6.83 -7.23 2.42
CA ASP A 196 -7.16 -8.52 3.04
C ASP A 196 -5.96 -9.05 3.85
N VAL A 197 -4.75 -9.00 3.31
CA VAL A 197 -3.51 -9.33 4.02
C VAL A 197 -3.31 -8.43 5.24
N TYR A 198 -3.49 -7.12 5.09
CA TYR A 198 -3.39 -6.18 6.20
C TYR A 198 -4.37 -6.54 7.33
N GLN A 199 -5.63 -6.84 7.02
CA GLN A 199 -6.64 -7.20 8.04
C GLN A 199 -6.23 -8.45 8.84
N LYS A 200 -5.61 -9.44 8.19
CA LYS A 200 -5.07 -10.64 8.87
C LYS A 200 -3.87 -10.33 9.76
N LEU A 201 -2.97 -9.46 9.29
CA LEU A 201 -1.77 -9.11 10.06
C LEU A 201 -2.05 -8.11 11.19
N MET A 202 -3.05 -7.24 11.03
CA MET A 202 -3.34 -6.10 11.92
C MET A 202 -3.40 -6.46 13.41
N PRO A 203 -4.01 -7.58 13.87
CA PRO A 203 -4.02 -7.93 15.27
C PRO A 203 -2.64 -8.03 15.92
N PHE A 204 -1.63 -8.39 15.15
CA PHE A 204 -0.25 -8.62 15.60
C PHE A 204 0.65 -7.39 15.50
N ILE A 205 0.24 -6.33 14.79
CA ILE A 205 1.06 -5.13 14.58
C ILE A 205 1.03 -4.25 15.84
N ASN A 206 2.11 -4.25 16.61
CA ASN A 206 2.17 -3.50 17.88
C ASN A 206 2.34 -1.98 17.67
N ASN A 207 3.01 -1.56 16.61
CA ASN A 207 3.21 -0.16 16.22
C ASN A 207 2.17 0.37 15.25
N HIS A 208 0.98 -0.23 15.22
CA HIS A 208 -0.15 0.25 14.43
C HIS A 208 -0.53 1.67 14.88
N PRO A 209 -0.82 2.60 13.95
CA PRO A 209 -1.34 3.91 14.27
C PRO A 209 -2.57 3.81 15.17
N ASN A 210 -2.62 4.65 16.21
CA ASN A 210 -3.65 4.55 17.23
C ASN A 210 -4.95 5.23 16.77
N TYR A 211 -5.95 4.44 16.42
CA TYR A 211 -7.27 4.94 16.03
C TYR A 211 -7.96 5.76 17.14
N ALA A 212 -7.75 5.39 18.40
CA ALA A 212 -8.40 6.05 19.54
C ALA A 212 -7.95 7.51 19.73
N VAL A 213 -6.83 7.94 19.17
CA VAL A 213 -6.39 9.35 19.21
C VAL A 213 -7.41 10.27 18.52
N TYR A 214 -8.14 9.77 17.54
CA TYR A 214 -9.18 10.51 16.81
C TYR A 214 -10.57 10.42 17.46
N HIS A 215 -10.71 9.65 18.55
CA HIS A 215 -11.97 9.37 19.26
C HIS A 215 -11.74 9.48 20.77
N SER A 216 -11.32 10.69 21.22
CA SER A 216 -10.78 10.90 22.56
C SER A 216 -11.77 10.70 23.72
N ASP A 217 -13.08 10.70 23.46
CA ASP A 217 -14.10 10.71 24.50
C ASP A 217 -14.71 9.33 24.80
N GLN A 218 -14.29 8.31 24.04
CA GLN A 218 -14.79 6.95 24.19
C GLN A 218 -13.65 5.94 24.20
N ILE A 219 -13.85 4.81 24.87
CA ILE A 219 -13.00 3.66 24.74
C ILE A 219 -13.34 2.97 23.41
N VAL A 220 -12.41 2.99 22.47
CA VAL A 220 -12.52 2.29 21.18
C VAL A 220 -11.25 1.47 20.92
N CYS A 221 -11.36 0.45 20.11
CA CYS A 221 -10.21 -0.33 19.70
C CYS A 221 -9.16 0.57 19.04
N THR A 222 -7.93 0.53 19.54
CA THR A 222 -6.82 1.36 19.04
C THR A 222 -6.44 1.08 17.59
N LYS A 223 -6.83 -0.09 17.04
CA LYS A 223 -6.50 -0.50 15.67
C LYS A 223 -7.63 -0.28 14.67
N CYS A 224 -8.85 -0.72 14.99
CA CYS A 224 -10.00 -0.64 14.06
C CYS A 224 -11.06 0.38 14.44
N GLY A 225 -10.98 0.98 15.65
CA GLY A 225 -11.95 1.98 16.11
C GLY A 225 -13.29 1.43 16.59
N SER A 226 -13.47 0.09 16.62
CA SER A 226 -14.72 -0.51 17.09
C SER A 226 -14.94 -0.29 18.58
N SER A 227 -16.20 -0.07 18.98
CA SER A 227 -16.66 -0.04 20.36
C SER A 227 -17.10 -1.43 20.87
N ASP A 228 -17.08 -2.46 20.02
CA ASP A 228 -17.41 -3.83 20.41
C ASP A 228 -16.16 -4.54 20.93
N PHE A 229 -16.02 -4.56 22.25
CA PHE A 229 -14.90 -5.20 22.96
C PHE A 229 -15.34 -5.82 24.29
N SER A 230 -14.49 -6.68 24.84
CA SER A 230 -14.64 -7.27 26.17
C SER A 230 -13.39 -7.06 27.00
N LEU A 231 -13.48 -7.25 28.28
CA LEU A 231 -12.32 -7.29 29.17
C LEU A 231 -11.39 -8.45 28.79
N SER A 232 -10.08 -8.22 28.81
CA SER A 232 -9.04 -9.19 28.44
C SER A 232 -7.91 -9.25 29.48
N GLY A 233 -8.27 -9.24 30.75
CA GLY A 233 -7.32 -9.32 31.85
C GLY A 233 -6.60 -7.99 32.14
N TRP A 234 -5.36 -8.09 32.58
CA TRP A 234 -4.57 -6.98 33.07
C TRP A 234 -3.29 -6.77 32.24
N ARG A 235 -2.91 -5.52 32.06
CA ARG A 235 -1.57 -5.13 31.63
C ARG A 235 -0.70 -4.91 32.85
N TYR A 236 0.38 -5.64 32.98
CA TYR A 236 1.35 -5.48 34.04
C TYR A 236 2.46 -4.54 33.59
N MET A 237 2.72 -3.51 34.36
CA MET A 237 3.80 -2.55 34.21
C MET A 237 4.75 -2.70 35.40
N LYS A 238 5.89 -1.98 35.40
CA LYS A 238 6.86 -2.07 36.51
C LYS A 238 6.29 -1.62 37.85
N SER A 239 5.41 -0.63 37.87
CA SER A 239 4.88 0.01 39.09
C SER A 239 3.35 -0.13 39.28
N HIS A 240 2.63 -0.62 38.30
CA HIS A 240 1.17 -0.70 38.36
C HIS A 240 0.62 -1.69 37.33
N LYS A 241 -0.67 -2.03 37.44
CA LYS A 241 -1.41 -2.79 36.45
C LYS A 241 -2.74 -2.09 36.15
N TYR A 242 -3.23 -2.27 34.90
CA TYR A 242 -4.53 -1.71 34.47
C TYR A 242 -5.25 -2.66 33.53
N ARG A 243 -6.56 -2.46 33.37
CA ARG A 243 -7.43 -3.30 32.53
C ARG A 243 -7.01 -3.24 31.08
N ARG A 244 -7.04 -4.40 30.40
CA ARG A 244 -6.90 -4.55 28.96
C ARG A 244 -8.21 -5.01 28.34
N TYR A 245 -8.34 -4.74 27.05
CA TYR A 245 -9.51 -5.07 26.28
C TYR A 245 -9.16 -5.96 25.07
N PHE A 246 -10.15 -6.77 24.66
CA PHE A 246 -10.12 -7.59 23.45
C PHE A 246 -11.22 -7.09 22.51
N CYS A 247 -10.85 -6.66 21.31
CA CYS A 247 -11.79 -6.24 20.28
C CYS A 247 -12.37 -7.45 19.57
N ARG A 248 -13.71 -7.60 19.59
CA ARG A 248 -14.39 -8.71 18.93
C ARG A 248 -14.44 -8.58 17.40
N VAL A 249 -14.23 -7.37 16.87
CA VAL A 249 -14.26 -7.10 15.43
C VAL A 249 -12.93 -7.47 14.75
N CYS A 250 -11.80 -7.01 15.29
CA CYS A 250 -10.50 -7.23 14.67
C CYS A 250 -9.59 -8.20 15.43
N ASN A 251 -10.07 -8.82 16.51
CA ASN A 251 -9.34 -9.76 17.37
C ASN A 251 -8.06 -9.21 18.00
N SER A 252 -7.92 -7.88 18.07
CA SER A 252 -6.76 -7.25 18.70
C SER A 252 -6.95 -7.10 20.21
N ARG A 253 -5.89 -7.31 20.97
CA ARG A 253 -5.82 -6.83 22.35
C ARG A 253 -5.29 -5.42 22.36
N PHE A 254 -5.91 -4.54 23.15
CA PHE A 254 -5.52 -3.14 23.19
C PHE A 254 -5.60 -2.58 24.61
N ASP A 255 -4.86 -1.51 24.83
CA ASP A 255 -4.85 -0.75 26.07
C ASP A 255 -5.71 0.50 25.87
N PRO A 256 -6.58 0.88 26.81
CA PRO A 256 -7.38 2.09 26.68
C PRO A 256 -6.49 3.34 26.77
N PRO A 257 -6.96 4.48 26.26
CA PRO A 257 -6.32 5.78 26.50
C PRO A 257 -6.07 6.01 27.99
N ALA A 258 -5.01 6.74 28.35
CA ALA A 258 -4.57 6.90 29.74
C ALA A 258 -5.70 7.39 30.68
N LYS A 259 -6.54 8.32 30.20
CA LYS A 259 -7.68 8.86 30.97
C LYS A 259 -8.80 7.83 31.25
N HIS A 260 -8.82 6.71 30.55
CA HIS A 260 -9.81 5.65 30.70
C HIS A 260 -9.20 4.38 31.29
N ARG A 261 -7.98 4.44 31.86
CA ARG A 261 -7.34 3.27 32.48
C ARG A 261 -7.90 3.02 33.87
N GLU A 262 -8.50 1.87 34.06
CA GLU A 262 -8.86 1.35 35.37
C GLU A 262 -7.63 0.69 35.98
N TYR A 263 -7.01 1.39 36.95
CA TYR A 263 -5.87 0.85 37.68
C TYR A 263 -6.34 -0.10 38.77
N TYR A 264 -5.56 -1.14 39.04
CA TYR A 264 -5.79 -2.00 40.19
C TYR A 264 -5.51 -1.19 41.47
N GLN A 265 -6.51 -1.11 42.32
CA GLN A 265 -6.39 -0.63 43.70
C GLN A 265 -6.44 -1.83 44.61
N GLU A 266 -5.42 -2.02 45.42
CA GLU A 266 -5.52 -2.96 46.53
C GLU A 266 -6.61 -2.48 47.47
N THR A 267 -7.72 -3.22 47.56
CA THR A 267 -8.72 -2.97 48.60
C THR A 267 -8.11 -3.44 49.95
N ALA A 268 -8.18 -2.59 50.96
CA ALA A 268 -7.62 -2.83 52.31
C ALA A 268 -8.25 -4.04 53.06
N THR A 269 -8.91 -4.97 52.37
CA THR A 269 -9.64 -6.13 52.94
C THR A 269 -8.93 -7.45 52.74
N ASP A 270 -7.73 -7.50 52.14
CA ASP A 270 -6.98 -8.75 52.01
C ASP A 270 -5.96 -9.02 53.13
N ASN A 271 -6.10 -8.34 54.29
CA ASN A 271 -5.38 -8.65 55.52
C ASN A 271 -6.37 -9.25 56.54
N GLY A 272 -6.75 -10.47 56.32
CA GLY A 272 -7.47 -11.28 57.25
C GLY A 272 -6.96 -12.72 57.22
#